data_2b1e4a2c45bb184030eb226cf5956b73
#
_entry.id   2b1e4a2c45bb184030eb226cf5956b73
#
_cell.length_a   1.000
_cell.length_b   1.000
_cell.length_c   1.000
_cell.angle_alpha   90.00
_cell.angle_beta   90.00
_cell.angle_gamma   90.00
#
_symmetry.space_group_name_H-M   'P 1'
#
loop_
_entity.id
_entity.type
_entity.pdbx_description
1 polymer ?
#
loop_
_entity_poly.entity_id
_entity_poly.type
_entity_poly.pdbx_seq_one_letter_code
_entity_poly.pdbx_strand_id
1 'polypeptide(L)'
;MDTEISSICGPQLVVPISNARYALNAANARWVSLYDSLYGTDVISEERGAVRGKTYNPVRGKKVIKYVRNFLDKHIPLKKESWKDLEKIPEVKNNKLNLILKNPKQFVGYNKKSNHISSLLFVNNNLHIDILFDQDGALEVNNPDGNQDKIAIHDIILESAISTICDHEDSVAAVDAEDKVLGYKNWLGLMKGDLKEEFEKKGRKILRKLNPDRNYISPKGKKFKLHGRALLLNRNVGHLMANPAILLKDGSECPEGILDAFITSAACLHDLKKKGNSRSNSIYIVKPKMHGPDECAFTDLIFEKIEKLLNLKKFTIKCGIMDEERRTSVNLKECVRNLKNRVFLINTGFLDRTGDEIHTSMEAGPMIKKD
;
A
#
# COMPACT_ATOMS: atom_id res chain seq x y z
N MET A 1 -17.49 9.54 0.26
CA MET A 1 -16.17 8.90 0.40
C MET A 1 -15.91 8.12 -0.88
N ASP A 2 -14.71 8.20 -1.44
CA ASP A 2 -14.40 7.56 -2.72
C ASP A 2 -14.33 6.04 -2.55
N THR A 3 -14.93 5.31 -3.49
CA THR A 3 -15.03 3.84 -3.41
C THR A 3 -13.66 3.15 -3.47
N GLU A 4 -12.67 3.75 -4.14
CA GLU A 4 -11.32 3.19 -4.24
C GLU A 4 -10.54 3.17 -2.91
N ILE A 5 -11.02 3.85 -1.88
CA ILE A 5 -10.43 3.85 -0.54
C ILE A 5 -11.37 3.31 0.53
N SER A 6 -12.68 3.52 0.38
CA SER A 6 -13.66 3.11 1.39
C SER A 6 -14.04 1.63 1.34
N SER A 7 -13.80 0.96 0.22
CA SER A 7 -14.25 -0.41 -0.02
C SER A 7 -13.19 -1.47 0.33
N ILE A 8 -11.93 -1.07 0.54
CA ILE A 8 -10.82 -2.00 0.75
C ILE A 8 -10.08 -1.60 2.03
N CYS A 9 -10.15 -2.48 3.04
CA CYS A 9 -9.37 -2.36 4.26
C CYS A 9 -8.17 -3.30 4.19
N GLY A 10 -6.97 -2.75 4.27
CA GLY A 10 -5.74 -3.52 4.23
C GLY A 10 -4.56 -2.74 4.80
N PRO A 11 -3.39 -3.35 4.88
CA PRO A 11 -2.18 -2.71 5.38
C PRO A 11 -1.87 -1.40 4.64
N GLN A 12 -1.42 -0.42 5.41
CA GLN A 12 -0.94 0.87 4.92
C GLN A 12 0.53 1.02 5.28
N LEU A 13 1.33 1.50 4.34
CA LEU A 13 2.74 1.83 4.57
C LEU A 13 2.92 3.34 4.68
N VAL A 14 3.97 3.76 5.38
CA VAL A 14 4.47 5.13 5.41
C VAL A 14 5.93 5.11 5.02
N VAL A 15 6.33 5.94 4.05
CA VAL A 15 7.70 6.01 3.55
C VAL A 15 8.14 7.45 3.33
N PRO A 16 9.41 7.78 3.59
CA PRO A 16 9.95 9.09 3.29
C PRO A 16 9.96 9.33 1.78
N ILE A 17 9.36 10.42 1.32
CA ILE A 17 9.33 10.76 -0.11
C ILE A 17 10.70 11.18 -0.64
N SER A 18 11.61 11.59 0.20
CA SER A 18 13.00 11.89 -0.15
C SER A 18 13.75 10.67 -0.71
N ASN A 19 13.31 9.45 -0.40
CA ASN A 19 13.92 8.21 -0.87
C ASN A 19 13.08 7.57 -1.99
N ALA A 20 13.45 7.81 -3.26
CA ALA A 20 12.76 7.29 -4.44
C ALA A 20 12.65 5.75 -4.44
N ARG A 21 13.69 5.05 -4.00
CA ARG A 21 13.68 3.58 -3.92
C ARG A 21 12.67 3.06 -2.91
N TYR A 22 12.58 3.68 -1.74
CA TYR A 22 11.60 3.29 -0.72
C TYR A 22 10.17 3.58 -1.20
N ALA A 23 9.94 4.74 -1.82
CA ALA A 23 8.65 5.08 -2.39
C ALA A 23 8.20 4.08 -3.47
N LEU A 24 9.10 3.71 -4.39
CA LEU A 24 8.83 2.71 -5.42
C LEU A 24 8.58 1.31 -4.83
N ASN A 25 9.37 0.89 -3.85
CA ASN A 25 9.18 -0.39 -3.19
C ASN A 25 7.82 -0.46 -2.47
N ALA A 26 7.45 0.59 -1.74
CA ALA A 26 6.18 0.66 -1.04
C ALA A 26 4.98 0.69 -2.00
N ALA A 27 5.05 1.46 -3.08
CA ALA A 27 4.02 1.46 -4.13
C ALA A 27 3.82 0.05 -4.71
N ASN A 28 4.91 -0.67 -4.98
CA ASN A 28 4.86 -2.02 -5.55
C ASN A 28 4.51 -3.11 -4.54
N ALA A 29 4.60 -2.83 -3.24
CA ALA A 29 4.26 -3.77 -2.16
C ALA A 29 2.74 -4.05 -2.04
N ARG A 30 1.92 -3.51 -2.93
CA ARG A 30 0.52 -3.94 -3.05
C ARG A 30 0.41 -5.43 -3.36
N TRP A 31 1.35 -5.99 -4.10
CA TRP A 31 1.38 -7.41 -4.46
C TRP A 31 2.69 -8.03 -4.03
N VAL A 32 2.63 -8.97 -3.10
CA VAL A 32 3.80 -9.62 -2.51
C VAL A 32 3.70 -11.13 -2.59
N SER A 33 4.84 -11.77 -2.81
CA SER A 33 4.99 -13.22 -2.75
C SER A 33 4.81 -13.72 -1.32
N LEU A 34 3.87 -14.65 -1.12
CA LEU A 34 3.71 -15.33 0.16
C LEU A 34 4.89 -16.28 0.44
N TYR A 35 5.37 -16.98 -0.60
CA TYR A 35 6.53 -17.88 -0.46
C TYR A 35 7.77 -17.13 -0.01
N ASP A 36 8.13 -16.04 -0.68
CA ASP A 36 9.28 -15.21 -0.33
C ASP A 36 9.14 -14.62 1.09
N SER A 37 7.93 -14.15 1.43
CA SER A 37 7.65 -13.58 2.75
C SER A 37 7.81 -14.61 3.86
N LEU A 38 7.31 -15.82 3.68
CA LEU A 38 7.44 -16.92 4.65
C LEU A 38 8.89 -17.41 4.74
N TYR A 39 9.56 -17.53 3.58
CA TYR A 39 10.95 -18.00 3.55
C TYR A 39 11.91 -17.01 4.21
N GLY A 40 11.68 -15.71 4.01
CA GLY A 40 12.58 -14.63 4.46
C GLY A 40 12.35 -14.15 5.90
N THR A 41 11.25 -14.52 6.57
CA THR A 41 10.87 -14.01 7.89
C THR A 41 10.91 -15.07 8.99
N ASP A 42 10.63 -14.69 10.22
CA ASP A 42 10.60 -15.56 11.40
C ASP A 42 9.28 -16.34 11.58
N VAL A 43 8.31 -16.15 10.70
CA VAL A 43 7.06 -16.95 10.68
C VAL A 43 7.36 -18.44 10.56
N ILE A 44 8.37 -18.81 9.78
CA ILE A 44 8.91 -20.18 9.73
C ILE A 44 10.11 -20.25 10.66
N SER A 45 9.95 -20.96 11.79
CA SER A 45 11.05 -21.21 12.75
C SER A 45 12.27 -21.83 12.08
N GLU A 46 13.47 -21.43 12.53
CA GLU A 46 14.75 -21.98 12.06
C GLU A 46 15.13 -23.32 12.70
N GLU A 47 14.31 -23.81 13.63
CA GLU A 47 14.52 -25.09 14.31
C GLU A 47 14.52 -26.29 13.36
N ARG A 48 15.14 -27.39 13.80
CA ARG A 48 15.22 -28.67 13.10
C ARG A 48 15.78 -28.53 11.67
N GLY A 49 16.84 -27.74 11.53
CA GLY A 49 17.58 -27.59 10.28
C GLY A 49 16.93 -26.64 9.25
N ALA A 50 15.87 -25.91 9.60
CA ALA A 50 15.19 -24.98 8.71
C ALA A 50 15.81 -23.56 8.71
N VAL A 51 17.11 -23.46 8.81
CA VAL A 51 17.87 -22.20 8.92
C VAL A 51 17.80 -21.40 7.60
N ARG A 52 17.71 -20.08 7.73
CA ARG A 52 17.89 -19.15 6.60
C ARG A 52 19.38 -19.02 6.30
N GLY A 53 19.77 -19.27 5.07
CA GLY A 53 21.16 -19.21 4.61
C GLY A 53 21.34 -18.37 3.35
N LYS A 54 22.58 -18.34 2.82
CA LYS A 54 22.90 -17.70 1.54
C LYS A 54 22.32 -18.46 0.35
N THR A 55 22.10 -19.77 0.52
CA THR A 55 21.55 -20.68 -0.49
C THR A 55 20.16 -21.18 -0.05
N TYR A 56 19.41 -21.73 -0.99
CA TYR A 56 18.13 -22.35 -0.71
C TYR A 56 18.27 -23.54 0.26
N ASN A 57 17.39 -23.58 1.27
CA ASN A 57 17.31 -24.68 2.22
C ASN A 57 16.02 -25.49 1.99
N PRO A 58 16.11 -26.74 1.51
CA PRO A 58 14.93 -27.54 1.19
C PRO A 58 14.08 -27.90 2.42
N VAL A 59 14.71 -28.07 3.60
CA VAL A 59 13.96 -28.30 4.85
C VAL A 59 13.05 -27.11 5.16
N ARG A 60 13.57 -25.89 5.00
CA ARG A 60 12.78 -24.67 5.15
C ARG A 60 11.71 -24.55 4.07
N GLY A 61 12.05 -24.84 2.81
CA GLY A 61 11.12 -24.85 1.68
C GLY A 61 9.91 -25.76 1.93
N LYS A 62 10.13 -26.97 2.44
CA LYS A 62 9.06 -27.91 2.83
C LYS A 62 8.12 -27.35 3.90
N LYS A 63 8.66 -26.63 4.90
CA LYS A 63 7.84 -25.96 5.93
C LYS A 63 7.02 -24.83 5.33
N VAL A 64 7.58 -24.03 4.40
CA VAL A 64 6.88 -22.97 3.67
C VAL A 64 5.71 -23.56 2.87
N ILE A 65 5.94 -24.61 2.06
CA ILE A 65 4.90 -25.27 1.27
C ILE A 65 3.77 -25.77 2.19
N LYS A 66 4.13 -26.44 3.30
CA LYS A 66 3.12 -26.91 4.27
C LYS A 66 2.30 -25.76 4.85
N TYR A 67 2.94 -24.65 5.21
CA TYR A 67 2.27 -23.45 5.72
C TYR A 67 1.29 -22.90 4.66
N VAL A 68 1.75 -22.75 3.43
CA VAL A 68 0.93 -22.24 2.31
C VAL A 68 -0.28 -23.12 2.05
N ARG A 69 -0.16 -24.45 2.10
CA ARG A 69 -1.32 -25.36 1.95
C ARG A 69 -2.34 -25.16 3.08
N ASN A 70 -1.88 -25.02 4.32
CA ASN A 70 -2.76 -24.69 5.45
C ASN A 70 -3.43 -23.31 5.29
N PHE A 71 -2.69 -22.33 4.76
CA PHE A 71 -3.22 -21.02 4.46
C PHE A 71 -4.36 -21.08 3.44
N LEU A 72 -4.19 -21.83 2.36
CA LEU A 72 -5.24 -22.03 1.35
C LEU A 72 -6.47 -22.73 1.93
N ASP A 73 -6.29 -23.80 2.69
CA ASP A 73 -7.40 -24.51 3.35
C ASP A 73 -8.20 -23.61 4.30
N LYS A 74 -7.50 -22.69 4.98
CA LYS A 74 -8.14 -21.74 5.91
C LYS A 74 -8.88 -20.64 5.18
N HIS A 75 -8.31 -20.05 4.12
CA HIS A 75 -8.79 -18.82 3.50
C HIS A 75 -9.59 -19.04 2.20
N ILE A 76 -9.36 -20.16 1.51
CA ILE A 76 -10.07 -20.57 0.29
C ILE A 76 -10.47 -22.04 0.43
N PRO A 77 -11.30 -22.40 1.42
CA PRO A 77 -11.60 -23.79 1.74
C PRO A 77 -12.39 -24.49 0.63
N LEU A 78 -11.98 -25.71 0.30
CA LEU A 78 -12.70 -26.60 -0.60
C LEU A 78 -13.80 -27.36 0.17
N LYS A 79 -14.84 -27.84 -0.54
CA LYS A 79 -16.00 -28.52 0.10
C LYS A 79 -15.70 -29.92 0.58
N LYS A 80 -14.95 -30.71 -0.20
CA LYS A 80 -14.78 -32.13 -0.02
C LYS A 80 -13.33 -32.61 0.15
N GLU A 81 -12.38 -31.75 -0.12
CA GLU A 81 -10.95 -32.07 -0.18
C GLU A 81 -10.13 -30.90 0.38
N SER A 82 -8.85 -31.11 0.60
CA SER A 82 -7.90 -30.11 1.00
C SER A 82 -7.05 -29.69 -0.20
N TRP A 83 -6.53 -28.47 -0.19
CA TRP A 83 -5.50 -28.04 -1.14
C TRP A 83 -4.24 -28.92 -1.11
N LYS A 84 -4.03 -29.68 -0.03
CA LYS A 84 -2.95 -30.65 0.12
C LYS A 84 -3.17 -31.93 -0.71
N ASP A 85 -4.43 -32.26 -0.96
CA ASP A 85 -4.81 -33.54 -1.59
C ASP A 85 -4.95 -33.42 -3.11
N LEU A 86 -4.87 -32.19 -3.64
CA LEU A 86 -4.95 -31.96 -5.07
C LEU A 86 -3.73 -32.54 -5.80
N GLU A 87 -4.00 -33.32 -6.86
CA GLU A 87 -2.97 -33.99 -7.65
C GLU A 87 -2.75 -33.37 -9.04
N LYS A 88 -3.61 -32.42 -9.44
CA LYS A 88 -3.55 -31.76 -10.75
C LYS A 88 -3.84 -30.27 -10.60
N ILE A 89 -3.26 -29.49 -11.50
CA ILE A 89 -3.59 -28.07 -11.64
C ILE A 89 -5.08 -27.93 -11.92
N PRO A 90 -5.80 -27.08 -11.17
CA PRO A 90 -7.21 -26.85 -11.40
C PRO A 90 -7.46 -26.28 -12.81
N GLU A 91 -8.56 -26.73 -13.43
CA GLU A 91 -8.95 -26.29 -14.77
C GLU A 91 -10.10 -25.28 -14.74
N VAL A 92 -10.12 -24.39 -15.72
CA VAL A 92 -11.26 -23.51 -15.99
C VAL A 92 -11.80 -23.84 -17.38
N LYS A 93 -12.96 -24.52 -17.41
CA LYS A 93 -13.69 -24.88 -18.64
C LYS A 93 -14.97 -24.06 -18.72
N ASN A 94 -15.26 -23.46 -19.89
CA ASN A 94 -16.43 -22.60 -20.08
C ASN A 94 -16.59 -21.54 -18.96
N ASN A 95 -15.47 -20.94 -18.56
CA ASN A 95 -15.35 -19.96 -17.47
C ASN A 95 -15.73 -20.47 -16.07
N LYS A 96 -15.90 -21.78 -15.90
CA LYS A 96 -16.19 -22.42 -14.61
C LYS A 96 -14.95 -23.14 -14.08
N LEU A 97 -14.61 -22.88 -12.82
CA LEU A 97 -13.56 -23.58 -12.09
C LEU A 97 -14.03 -25.00 -11.75
N ASN A 98 -13.16 -25.99 -11.97
CA ASN A 98 -13.47 -27.39 -11.65
C ASN A 98 -13.33 -27.75 -10.15
N LEU A 99 -12.86 -26.82 -9.31
CA LEU A 99 -12.84 -26.99 -7.85
C LEU A 99 -14.17 -26.57 -7.22
N ILE A 100 -14.61 -27.31 -6.20
CA ILE A 100 -15.81 -26.99 -5.45
C ILE A 100 -15.43 -26.25 -4.18
N LEU A 101 -15.50 -24.91 -4.22
CA LEU A 101 -15.24 -24.04 -3.08
C LEU A 101 -16.38 -24.10 -2.05
N LYS A 102 -16.08 -23.95 -0.76
CA LYS A 102 -17.11 -23.69 0.26
C LYS A 102 -17.86 -22.41 -0.02
N ASN A 103 -17.16 -21.36 -0.46
CA ASN A 103 -17.75 -20.11 -0.92
C ASN A 103 -17.40 -19.88 -2.41
N PRO A 104 -18.29 -20.21 -3.36
CA PRO A 104 -18.03 -20.02 -4.79
C PRO A 104 -17.77 -18.57 -5.21
N LYS A 105 -18.23 -17.58 -4.42
CA LYS A 105 -18.01 -16.15 -4.71
C LYS A 105 -16.55 -15.74 -4.55
N GLN A 106 -15.72 -16.57 -3.91
CA GLN A 106 -14.29 -16.27 -3.77
C GLN A 106 -13.53 -16.36 -5.09
N PHE A 107 -13.95 -17.19 -6.05
CA PHE A 107 -13.32 -17.25 -7.36
C PHE A 107 -13.76 -16.06 -8.23
N VAL A 108 -12.82 -15.14 -8.52
CA VAL A 108 -13.11 -13.89 -9.21
C VAL A 108 -12.40 -13.73 -10.53
N GLY A 109 -11.38 -14.54 -10.83
CA GLY A 109 -10.66 -14.43 -12.08
C GLY A 109 -9.61 -15.51 -12.31
N TYR A 110 -9.03 -15.50 -13.50
CA TYR A 110 -7.95 -16.40 -13.88
C TYR A 110 -7.15 -15.82 -15.04
N ASN A 111 -5.97 -16.41 -15.29
CA ASN A 111 -5.17 -16.19 -16.50
C ASN A 111 -4.83 -17.52 -17.16
N LYS A 112 -4.57 -17.47 -18.46
CA LYS A 112 -4.06 -18.57 -19.27
C LYS A 112 -2.78 -18.17 -19.97
N LYS A 113 -1.85 -19.13 -20.08
CA LYS A 113 -0.70 -19.07 -20.98
C LYS A 113 -0.83 -20.22 -21.96
N SER A 114 -0.91 -19.91 -23.25
CA SER A 114 -1.33 -20.91 -24.27
C SER A 114 -2.73 -21.47 -23.91
N ASN A 115 -2.90 -22.76 -23.74
CA ASN A 115 -4.18 -23.38 -23.39
C ASN A 115 -4.30 -23.77 -21.92
N HIS A 116 -3.32 -23.46 -21.07
CA HIS A 116 -3.25 -23.88 -19.67
C HIS A 116 -3.49 -22.73 -18.71
N ILE A 117 -4.03 -23.04 -17.54
CA ILE A 117 -4.19 -22.07 -16.45
C ILE A 117 -2.80 -21.69 -15.94
N SER A 118 -2.50 -20.40 -15.99
CA SER A 118 -1.28 -19.83 -15.42
C SER A 118 -1.52 -19.19 -14.06
N SER A 119 -2.74 -18.74 -13.77
CA SER A 119 -3.11 -18.29 -12.44
C SER A 119 -4.61 -18.40 -12.17
N LEU A 120 -4.95 -18.51 -10.87
CA LEU A 120 -6.30 -18.44 -10.34
C LEU A 120 -6.39 -17.34 -9.30
N LEU A 121 -7.31 -16.41 -9.52
CA LEU A 121 -7.52 -15.27 -8.64
C LEU A 121 -8.73 -15.48 -7.75
N PHE A 122 -8.50 -15.40 -6.45
CA PHE A 122 -9.53 -15.48 -5.41
C PHE A 122 -9.62 -14.17 -4.64
N VAL A 123 -10.72 -13.98 -3.92
CA VAL A 123 -10.92 -12.87 -2.99
C VAL A 123 -11.34 -13.40 -1.62
N ASN A 124 -10.73 -12.85 -0.56
CA ASN A 124 -11.10 -13.11 0.82
C ASN A 124 -11.00 -11.79 1.61
N ASN A 125 -12.07 -11.43 2.34
CA ASN A 125 -12.14 -10.14 3.06
C ASN A 125 -11.79 -8.93 2.18
N ASN A 126 -12.25 -8.93 0.93
CA ASN A 126 -11.98 -7.92 -0.11
C ASN A 126 -10.51 -7.78 -0.55
N LEU A 127 -9.62 -8.67 -0.12
CA LEU A 127 -8.24 -8.76 -0.58
C LEU A 127 -8.06 -9.95 -1.52
N HIS A 128 -7.26 -9.76 -2.55
CA HIS A 128 -7.06 -10.78 -3.57
C HIS A 128 -5.91 -11.72 -3.23
N ILE A 129 -6.06 -12.96 -3.64
CA ILE A 129 -5.08 -14.05 -3.54
C ILE A 129 -4.92 -14.62 -4.94
N ASP A 130 -3.75 -14.46 -5.55
CA ASP A 130 -3.44 -14.93 -6.90
C ASP A 130 -2.50 -16.14 -6.84
N ILE A 131 -3.01 -17.32 -7.14
CA ILE A 131 -2.24 -18.57 -7.13
C ILE A 131 -1.63 -18.76 -8.51
N LEU A 132 -0.31 -18.75 -8.60
CA LEU A 132 0.46 -18.91 -9.83
C LEU A 132 0.85 -20.38 -10.03
N PHE A 133 0.67 -20.89 -11.24
CA PHE A 133 1.05 -22.24 -11.63
C PHE A 133 2.14 -22.18 -12.70
N ASP A 134 3.14 -23.05 -12.58
CA ASP A 134 4.16 -23.25 -13.58
C ASP A 134 4.08 -24.68 -14.12
N GLN A 135 3.84 -24.79 -15.43
CA GLN A 135 3.77 -26.07 -16.11
C GLN A 135 5.08 -26.44 -16.82
N ASP A 136 5.98 -25.48 -17.01
CA ASP A 136 7.18 -25.62 -17.83
C ASP A 136 8.42 -26.12 -17.03
N GLY A 137 8.23 -26.71 -15.85
CA GLY A 137 9.32 -27.39 -15.11
C GLY A 137 10.27 -26.49 -14.32
N ALA A 138 10.00 -25.19 -14.19
CA ALA A 138 10.79 -24.28 -13.35
C ALA A 138 10.79 -24.71 -11.86
N LEU A 139 9.95 -25.66 -11.47
CA LEU A 139 9.91 -26.29 -10.16
C LEU A 139 11.16 -27.13 -9.85
N GLU A 140 11.87 -27.63 -10.84
CA GLU A 140 13.12 -28.37 -10.62
C GLU A 140 14.22 -27.47 -10.02
N VAL A 141 14.21 -26.19 -10.38
CA VAL A 141 15.21 -25.22 -9.86
C VAL A 141 14.90 -24.81 -8.42
N ASN A 142 13.63 -24.81 -8.02
CA ASN A 142 13.19 -24.37 -6.69
C ASN A 142 12.90 -25.52 -5.72
N ASN A 143 12.90 -26.75 -6.19
CA ASN A 143 12.68 -27.94 -5.36
C ASN A 143 13.71 -29.04 -5.67
N PRO A 144 14.98 -28.87 -5.27
CA PRO A 144 16.07 -29.79 -5.60
C PRO A 144 15.91 -31.22 -5.06
N ASP A 145 14.92 -31.47 -4.21
CA ASP A 145 14.66 -32.78 -3.59
C ASP A 145 13.74 -33.71 -4.42
N GLY A 146 13.32 -33.32 -5.61
CA GLY A 146 12.45 -34.13 -6.47
C GLY A 146 11.03 -34.36 -5.93
N ASN A 147 10.66 -33.80 -4.79
CA ASN A 147 9.29 -33.79 -4.28
C ASN A 147 8.50 -32.71 -5.01
N GLN A 148 8.05 -33.01 -6.21
CA GLN A 148 7.19 -32.13 -6.99
C GLN A 148 5.93 -31.81 -6.20
N ASP A 149 5.64 -30.53 -6.05
CA ASP A 149 4.30 -30.09 -5.69
C ASP A 149 3.35 -30.58 -6.79
N LYS A 150 2.52 -31.56 -6.48
CA LYS A 150 1.67 -32.25 -7.46
C LYS A 150 0.82 -31.31 -8.31
N ILE A 151 0.46 -30.13 -7.76
CA ILE A 151 -0.31 -29.10 -8.48
C ILE A 151 0.54 -27.94 -8.98
N ALA A 152 1.88 -28.07 -8.95
CA ALA A 152 2.81 -27.12 -9.53
C ALA A 152 2.55 -25.63 -9.16
N ILE A 153 2.17 -25.36 -7.90
CA ILE A 153 2.07 -23.96 -7.42
C ILE A 153 3.47 -23.37 -7.40
N HIS A 154 3.70 -22.40 -8.27
CA HIS A 154 4.95 -21.67 -8.35
C HIS A 154 5.06 -20.61 -7.24
N ASP A 155 3.98 -19.84 -7.01
CA ASP A 155 3.91 -18.83 -5.97
C ASP A 155 2.45 -18.52 -5.63
N ILE A 156 2.25 -17.84 -4.52
CA ILE A 156 0.99 -17.19 -4.17
C ILE A 156 1.27 -15.71 -3.95
N ILE A 157 0.63 -14.90 -4.76
CA ILE A 157 0.76 -13.44 -4.67
C ILE A 157 -0.44 -12.90 -3.90
N LEU A 158 -0.17 -12.24 -2.80
CA LEU A 158 -1.19 -11.62 -1.95
C LEU A 158 -1.31 -10.15 -2.26
N GLU A 159 -2.55 -9.65 -2.37
CA GLU A 159 -2.81 -8.21 -2.29
C GLU A 159 -2.57 -7.77 -0.84
N SER A 160 -1.60 -6.88 -0.64
CA SER A 160 -1.03 -6.53 0.65
C SER A 160 -1.13 -5.02 0.92
N ALA A 161 -0.06 -4.25 0.70
CA ALA A 161 -0.10 -2.81 0.96
C ALA A 161 -1.10 -2.10 0.05
N ILE A 162 -2.29 -1.81 0.57
CA ILE A 162 -3.40 -1.21 -0.21
C ILE A 162 -3.17 0.26 -0.47
N SER A 163 -2.63 0.97 0.52
CA SER A 163 -2.26 2.37 0.40
C SER A 163 -0.88 2.63 0.98
N THR A 164 -0.25 3.70 0.51
CA THR A 164 1.06 4.14 1.00
C THR A 164 1.04 5.64 1.18
N ILE A 165 1.38 6.10 2.37
CA ILE A 165 1.62 7.50 2.66
C ILE A 165 3.04 7.83 2.24
N CYS A 166 3.19 8.66 1.20
CA CYS A 166 4.43 9.28 0.81
C CYS A 166 4.61 10.54 1.68
N ASP A 167 5.54 10.50 2.58
CA ASP A 167 5.66 11.43 3.69
C ASP A 167 6.63 12.58 3.40
N HIS A 168 6.17 13.83 3.58
CA HIS A 168 6.99 15.03 3.56
C HIS A 168 7.30 15.55 4.99
N GLU A 169 6.78 14.87 6.01
CA GLU A 169 6.80 15.34 7.40
C GLU A 169 7.79 14.51 8.24
N ASP A 170 7.35 13.77 9.25
CA ASP A 170 8.19 13.21 10.31
C ASP A 170 9.32 12.27 9.85
N SER A 171 9.15 11.53 8.76
CA SER A 171 10.18 10.66 8.23
C SER A 171 11.18 11.36 7.29
N VAL A 172 11.04 12.67 7.09
CA VAL A 172 11.89 13.48 6.19
C VAL A 172 12.45 14.69 6.96
N ALA A 173 13.74 14.95 6.82
CA ALA A 173 14.35 16.19 7.22
C ALA A 173 14.54 17.04 5.96
N ALA A 174 13.65 18.02 5.72
CA ALA A 174 13.72 18.96 4.59
C ALA A 174 13.89 20.38 5.12
N VAL A 175 15.13 20.82 5.22
CA VAL A 175 15.52 22.06 5.90
C VAL A 175 15.67 23.25 4.95
N ASP A 176 15.75 23.01 3.65
CA ASP A 176 15.97 24.01 2.63
C ASP A 176 15.26 23.71 1.31
N ALA A 177 15.52 24.54 0.29
CA ALA A 177 14.94 24.40 -1.04
C ALA A 177 15.39 23.11 -1.74
N GLU A 178 16.62 22.67 -1.57
CA GLU A 178 17.16 21.47 -2.23
C GLU A 178 16.45 20.23 -1.72
N ASP A 179 16.30 20.09 -0.41
CA ASP A 179 15.59 19.00 0.23
C ASP A 179 14.11 18.96 -0.19
N LYS A 180 13.44 20.11 -0.19
CA LYS A 180 12.02 20.22 -0.62
C LYS A 180 11.86 19.82 -2.08
N VAL A 181 12.74 20.28 -2.97
CA VAL A 181 12.73 19.96 -4.40
C VAL A 181 12.95 18.47 -4.61
N LEU A 182 13.83 17.80 -3.86
CA LEU A 182 14.03 16.36 -3.93
C LEU A 182 12.71 15.60 -3.65
N GLY A 183 12.04 15.94 -2.55
CA GLY A 183 10.74 15.33 -2.20
C GLY A 183 9.67 15.57 -3.27
N TYR A 184 9.51 16.81 -3.71
CA TYR A 184 8.53 17.18 -4.74
C TYR A 184 8.82 16.52 -6.09
N LYS A 185 10.10 16.40 -6.49
CA LYS A 185 10.52 15.73 -7.72
C LYS A 185 10.16 14.24 -7.71
N ASN A 186 10.39 13.58 -6.59
CA ASN A 186 10.01 12.17 -6.43
C ASN A 186 8.48 12.01 -6.47
N TRP A 187 7.73 12.88 -5.77
CA TRP A 187 6.25 12.86 -5.83
C TRP A 187 5.73 13.12 -7.25
N LEU A 188 6.28 14.11 -7.95
CA LEU A 188 5.94 14.38 -9.34
C LEU A 188 6.20 13.16 -10.24
N GLY A 189 7.33 12.49 -10.07
CA GLY A 189 7.66 11.27 -10.82
C GLY A 189 6.69 10.11 -10.55
N LEU A 190 6.21 9.96 -9.30
CA LEU A 190 5.17 9.00 -8.95
C LEU A 190 3.83 9.35 -9.65
N MET A 191 3.41 10.61 -9.62
CA MET A 191 2.17 11.07 -10.24
C MET A 191 2.22 11.04 -11.77
N LYS A 192 3.38 11.29 -12.36
CA LYS A 192 3.63 11.06 -13.79
C LYS A 192 3.71 9.58 -14.15
N GLY A 193 4.03 8.72 -13.19
CA GLY A 193 4.24 7.29 -13.39
C GLY A 193 5.57 6.95 -14.05
N ASP A 194 6.54 7.85 -14.03
CA ASP A 194 7.85 7.70 -14.66
C ASP A 194 9.04 7.69 -13.66
N LEU A 195 8.76 7.75 -12.36
CA LEU A 195 9.81 7.61 -11.34
C LEU A 195 10.54 6.28 -11.53
N LYS A 196 11.87 6.35 -11.55
CA LYS A 196 12.77 5.21 -11.71
C LYS A 196 13.96 5.38 -10.78
N GLU A 197 14.45 4.26 -10.27
CA GLU A 197 15.67 4.21 -9.46
C GLU A 197 16.54 3.05 -9.89
N GLU A 198 17.81 3.33 -10.17
CA GLU A 198 18.79 2.33 -10.53
C GLU A 198 19.70 2.04 -9.33
N PHE A 199 19.87 0.79 -8.98
CA PHE A 199 20.75 0.36 -7.90
C PHE A 199 21.40 -0.98 -8.20
N GLU A 200 22.52 -1.24 -7.56
CA GLU A 200 23.23 -2.50 -7.69
C GLU A 200 22.78 -3.49 -6.62
N LYS A 201 22.53 -4.73 -7.01
CA LYS A 201 22.26 -5.86 -6.10
C LYS A 201 22.99 -7.10 -6.60
N LYS A 202 23.90 -7.64 -5.78
CA LYS A 202 24.71 -8.83 -6.10
C LYS A 202 25.43 -8.69 -7.46
N GLY A 203 26.06 -7.56 -7.70
CA GLY A 203 26.81 -7.28 -8.94
C GLY A 203 25.96 -7.04 -10.18
N ARG A 204 24.62 -6.90 -10.04
CA ARG A 204 23.72 -6.62 -11.16
C ARG A 204 23.01 -5.29 -10.96
N LYS A 205 22.97 -4.48 -12.01
CA LYS A 205 22.18 -3.25 -12.05
C LYS A 205 20.69 -3.60 -12.16
N ILE A 206 19.90 -3.09 -11.23
CA ILE A 206 18.46 -3.28 -11.18
C ILE A 206 17.80 -1.93 -11.36
N LEU A 207 16.95 -1.81 -12.36
CA LEU A 207 16.08 -0.65 -12.56
C LEU A 207 14.73 -0.89 -11.85
N ARG A 208 14.48 -0.16 -10.78
CA ARG A 208 13.18 -0.15 -10.10
C ARG A 208 12.26 0.88 -10.76
N LYS A 209 11.03 0.49 -11.03
CA LYS A 209 9.96 1.34 -11.56
C LYS A 209 8.62 0.89 -11.00
N LEU A 210 7.57 1.69 -11.21
CA LEU A 210 6.21 1.33 -10.83
C LEU A 210 5.72 0.11 -11.62
N ASN A 211 5.10 -0.84 -10.91
CA ASN A 211 4.51 -2.02 -11.53
C ASN A 211 3.28 -1.63 -12.37
N PRO A 212 3.03 -2.31 -13.51
CA PRO A 212 1.80 -2.15 -14.27
C PRO A 212 0.60 -2.76 -13.52
N ASP A 213 -0.60 -2.43 -13.99
CA ASP A 213 -1.82 -3.08 -13.54
C ASP A 213 -1.81 -4.57 -13.90
N ARG A 214 -2.48 -5.37 -13.09
CA ARG A 214 -2.61 -6.82 -13.27
C ARG A 214 -3.88 -7.13 -14.06
N ASN A 215 -3.75 -7.92 -15.11
CA ASN A 215 -4.86 -8.28 -16.00
C ASN A 215 -5.39 -9.66 -15.65
N TYR A 216 -6.72 -9.84 -15.73
CA TYR A 216 -7.39 -11.11 -15.48
C TYR A 216 -8.61 -11.29 -16.39
N ILE A 217 -9.09 -12.54 -16.47
CA ILE A 217 -10.36 -12.92 -17.10
C ILE A 217 -11.32 -13.32 -15.98
N SER A 218 -12.48 -12.69 -15.91
CA SER A 218 -13.51 -13.01 -14.90
C SER A 218 -14.20 -14.36 -15.20
N PRO A 219 -14.93 -14.96 -14.23
CA PRO A 219 -15.78 -16.15 -14.46
C PRO A 219 -16.90 -15.93 -15.48
N LYS A 220 -17.10 -14.70 -15.94
CA LYS A 220 -18.05 -14.35 -17.04
C LYS A 220 -17.33 -14.15 -18.38
N GLY A 221 -16.04 -14.48 -18.48
CA GLY A 221 -15.23 -14.31 -19.68
C GLY A 221 -14.82 -12.86 -20.00
N LYS A 222 -15.13 -11.90 -19.14
CA LYS A 222 -14.77 -10.48 -19.36
C LYS A 222 -13.37 -10.19 -18.80
N LYS A 223 -12.56 -9.49 -19.60
CA LYS A 223 -11.26 -8.98 -19.14
C LYS A 223 -11.46 -7.84 -18.14
N PHE A 224 -10.66 -7.81 -17.09
CA PHE A 224 -10.62 -6.74 -16.12
C PHE A 224 -9.20 -6.53 -15.59
N LYS A 225 -8.98 -5.39 -14.91
CA LYS A 225 -7.69 -5.02 -14.35
C LYS A 225 -7.82 -4.71 -12.88
N LEU A 226 -6.83 -5.14 -12.11
CA LEU A 226 -6.61 -4.71 -10.74
C LEU A 226 -5.42 -3.75 -10.67
N HIS A 227 -5.45 -2.83 -9.71
CA HIS A 227 -4.31 -1.95 -9.47
C HIS A 227 -3.04 -2.76 -9.21
N GLY A 228 -1.98 -2.46 -9.96
CA GLY A 228 -0.67 -3.08 -9.74
C GLY A 228 0.13 -2.44 -8.60
N ARG A 229 -0.32 -1.28 -8.10
CA ARG A 229 0.35 -0.45 -7.11
C ARG A 229 -0.60 -0.10 -5.97
N ALA A 230 -0.03 0.18 -4.80
CA ALA A 230 -0.76 0.80 -3.70
C ALA A 230 -1.32 2.18 -4.14
N LEU A 231 -2.45 2.58 -3.56
CA LEU A 231 -2.93 3.95 -3.69
C LEU A 231 -1.99 4.87 -2.92
N LEU A 232 -1.35 5.80 -3.62
CA LEU A 232 -0.41 6.72 -3.02
C LEU A 232 -1.14 7.93 -2.46
N LEU A 233 -0.90 8.19 -1.19
CA LEU A 233 -1.36 9.34 -0.43
C LEU A 233 -0.14 10.23 -0.15
N ASN A 234 -0.32 11.54 -0.05
CA ASN A 234 0.77 12.44 0.29
C ASN A 234 0.53 13.03 1.67
N ARG A 235 1.46 12.87 2.62
CA ARG A 235 1.40 13.60 3.89
C ARG A 235 2.21 14.90 3.77
N ASN A 236 1.50 16.03 3.82
CA ASN A 236 2.13 17.34 3.93
C ASN A 236 2.66 17.55 5.35
N VAL A 237 3.37 18.63 5.60
CA VAL A 237 3.66 19.08 6.96
C VAL A 237 2.45 19.77 7.60
N GLY A 238 2.48 19.93 8.93
CA GLY A 238 1.45 20.63 9.70
C GLY A 238 1.40 22.13 9.47
N HIS A 239 0.55 22.83 10.24
CA HIS A 239 0.40 24.30 10.10
C HIS A 239 1.52 25.09 10.79
N LEU A 240 2.19 24.48 11.78
CA LEU A 240 3.20 25.15 12.60
C LEU A 240 4.48 25.49 11.81
N MET A 241 4.85 24.69 10.81
CA MET A 241 6.15 24.75 10.17
C MET A 241 6.26 25.87 9.15
N ALA A 242 7.42 26.55 9.14
CA ALA A 242 7.88 27.44 8.07
C ALA A 242 9.15 26.86 7.43
N ASN A 243 9.48 27.29 6.21
CA ASN A 243 10.64 26.78 5.49
C ASN A 243 11.26 27.85 4.60
N PRO A 244 12.61 28.03 4.61
CA PRO A 244 13.31 29.01 3.82
C PRO A 244 13.37 28.72 2.32
N ALA A 245 12.79 27.59 1.85
CA ALA A 245 12.72 27.29 0.42
C ALA A 245 12.07 28.41 -0.40
N ILE A 246 11.15 29.16 0.20
CA ILE A 246 10.56 30.36 -0.36
C ILE A 246 10.53 31.43 0.73
N LEU A 247 11.08 32.60 0.43
CA LEU A 247 11.00 33.77 1.30
C LEU A 247 9.87 34.69 0.85
N LEU A 248 9.11 35.21 1.80
CA LEU A 248 8.09 36.22 1.57
C LEU A 248 8.76 37.60 1.32
N LYS A 249 7.94 38.59 0.93
CA LYS A 249 8.46 39.94 0.58
C LYS A 249 9.18 40.64 1.74
N ASP A 250 8.81 40.32 2.96
CA ASP A 250 9.42 40.88 4.19
C ASP A 250 10.65 40.08 4.67
N GLY A 251 11.05 39.06 3.92
CA GLY A 251 12.18 38.17 4.24
C GLY A 251 11.83 37.03 5.19
N SER A 252 10.58 36.91 5.64
CA SER A 252 10.14 35.78 6.46
C SER A 252 10.00 34.51 5.63
N GLU A 253 10.11 33.35 6.28
CA GLU A 253 9.94 32.04 5.65
C GLU A 253 8.48 31.78 5.28
N CYS A 254 8.27 31.07 4.17
CA CYS A 254 6.94 30.67 3.74
C CYS A 254 6.37 29.60 4.68
N PRO A 255 5.07 29.66 5.06
CA PRO A 255 4.39 28.56 5.75
C PRO A 255 4.47 27.26 4.94
N GLU A 256 5.25 26.32 5.44
CA GLU A 256 5.61 25.09 4.72
C GLU A 256 4.39 24.23 4.36
N GLY A 257 3.38 24.17 5.25
CA GLY A 257 2.16 23.43 5.01
C GLY A 257 1.31 23.96 3.85
N ILE A 258 1.41 25.28 3.53
CA ILE A 258 0.77 25.89 2.34
C ILE A 258 1.56 25.53 1.08
N LEU A 259 2.89 25.63 1.16
CA LEU A 259 3.79 25.27 0.07
C LEU A 259 3.58 23.80 -0.33
N ASP A 260 3.62 22.89 0.64
CA ASP A 260 3.37 21.46 0.41
C ASP A 260 2.01 21.21 -0.24
N ALA A 261 0.94 21.78 0.31
CA ALA A 261 -0.40 21.59 -0.20
C ALA A 261 -0.53 22.03 -1.67
N PHE A 262 0.08 23.15 -2.04
CA PHE A 262 0.06 23.64 -3.41
C PHE A 262 0.88 22.77 -4.36
N ILE A 263 2.16 22.54 -4.06
CA ILE A 263 3.08 21.81 -4.96
C ILE A 263 2.66 20.35 -5.12
N THR A 264 2.29 19.69 -4.03
CA THR A 264 1.88 18.28 -4.09
C THR A 264 0.56 18.10 -4.84
N SER A 265 -0.37 19.04 -4.72
CA SER A 265 -1.62 19.04 -5.52
C SER A 265 -1.34 19.34 -7.00
N ALA A 266 -0.46 20.28 -7.31
CA ALA A 266 -0.08 20.60 -8.69
C ALA A 266 0.56 19.40 -9.38
N ALA A 267 1.42 18.64 -8.70
CA ALA A 267 2.00 17.39 -9.21
C ALA A 267 0.92 16.36 -9.55
N CYS A 268 -0.17 16.27 -8.77
CA CYS A 268 -1.27 15.35 -9.02
C CYS A 268 -2.09 15.66 -10.30
N LEU A 269 -1.96 16.84 -10.89
CA LEU A 269 -2.60 17.15 -12.19
C LEU A 269 -2.21 16.16 -13.29
N HIS A 270 -1.01 15.58 -13.21
CA HIS A 270 -0.56 14.55 -14.13
C HIS A 270 -1.33 13.24 -13.94
N ASP A 271 -1.60 12.88 -12.68
CA ASP A 271 -2.36 11.67 -12.35
C ASP A 271 -3.84 11.81 -12.71
N LEU A 272 -4.47 12.94 -12.44
CA LEU A 272 -5.87 13.21 -12.80
C LEU A 272 -6.14 13.01 -14.29
N LYS A 273 -5.16 13.28 -15.15
CA LYS A 273 -5.23 13.00 -16.60
C LYS A 273 -5.07 11.53 -16.93
N LYS A 274 -4.13 10.85 -16.29
CA LYS A 274 -3.74 9.45 -16.60
C LYS A 274 -4.54 8.41 -15.83
N LYS A 275 -5.06 8.77 -14.64
CA LYS A 275 -5.73 7.86 -13.70
C LYS A 275 -4.85 6.66 -13.31
N GLY A 276 -3.56 6.92 -13.12
CA GLY A 276 -2.58 5.91 -12.77
C GLY A 276 -2.56 5.59 -11.28
N ASN A 277 -2.77 6.61 -10.44
CA ASN A 277 -2.89 6.49 -8.99
C ASN A 277 -4.37 6.50 -8.59
N SER A 278 -5.05 7.64 -8.69
CA SER A 278 -6.48 7.75 -8.38
C SER A 278 -7.34 7.52 -9.63
N ARG A 279 -8.29 6.59 -9.54
CA ARG A 279 -9.30 6.35 -10.60
C ARG A 279 -10.59 7.11 -10.36
N SER A 280 -10.75 7.67 -9.16
CA SER A 280 -11.87 8.53 -8.77
C SER A 280 -11.66 10.01 -9.09
N ASN A 281 -10.52 10.37 -9.71
CA ASN A 281 -10.08 11.76 -9.93
C ASN A 281 -9.96 12.56 -8.62
N SER A 282 -9.43 11.96 -7.59
CA SER A 282 -9.18 12.58 -6.29
C SER A 282 -7.68 12.77 -6.02
N ILE A 283 -7.35 13.78 -5.26
CA ILE A 283 -6.02 14.04 -4.71
C ILE A 283 -6.10 13.75 -3.22
N TYR A 284 -5.29 12.82 -2.72
CA TYR A 284 -5.34 12.39 -1.34
C TYR A 284 -4.19 12.98 -0.54
N ILE A 285 -4.50 13.95 0.33
CA ILE A 285 -3.55 14.60 1.22
C ILE A 285 -3.86 14.21 2.66
N VAL A 286 -2.86 13.69 3.36
CA VAL A 286 -2.89 13.47 4.81
C VAL A 286 -2.36 14.72 5.49
N LYS A 287 -3.14 15.33 6.38
CA LYS A 287 -2.76 16.54 7.09
C LYS A 287 -2.46 16.24 8.56
N PRO A 288 -1.18 16.33 8.97
CA PRO A 288 -0.74 16.00 10.31
C PRO A 288 -0.89 17.16 11.28
N LYS A 289 -0.77 16.87 12.57
CA LYS A 289 -0.56 17.84 13.66
C LYS A 289 -1.56 19.00 13.68
N MET A 290 -2.82 18.73 13.31
CA MET A 290 -3.90 19.72 13.46
C MET A 290 -4.38 19.78 14.91
N HIS A 291 -4.43 20.96 15.49
CA HIS A 291 -4.87 21.23 16.85
C HIS A 291 -6.33 21.72 16.90
N GLY A 292 -7.24 20.81 16.63
CA GLY A 292 -8.67 21.04 16.83
C GLY A 292 -9.44 21.53 15.59
N PRO A 293 -10.72 21.88 15.78
CA PRO A 293 -11.65 22.17 14.69
C PRO A 293 -11.25 23.36 13.81
N ASP A 294 -10.67 24.41 14.39
CA ASP A 294 -10.33 25.63 13.66
C ASP A 294 -9.21 25.36 12.67
N GLU A 295 -8.21 24.57 13.03
CA GLU A 295 -7.15 24.16 12.09
C GLU A 295 -7.66 23.21 11.00
N CYS A 296 -8.66 22.40 11.31
CA CYS A 296 -9.36 21.60 10.30
C CYS A 296 -10.14 22.49 9.31
N ALA A 297 -10.82 23.52 9.80
CA ALA A 297 -11.49 24.51 8.96
C ALA A 297 -10.50 25.30 8.10
N PHE A 298 -9.35 25.66 8.66
CA PHE A 298 -8.27 26.31 7.93
C PHE A 298 -7.71 25.42 6.82
N THR A 299 -7.57 24.11 7.08
CA THR A 299 -7.16 23.13 6.05
C THR A 299 -8.18 23.07 4.91
N ASP A 300 -9.50 23.08 5.19
CA ASP A 300 -10.54 23.13 4.14
C ASP A 300 -10.41 24.38 3.29
N LEU A 301 -10.17 25.54 3.92
CA LEU A 301 -9.96 26.82 3.25
C LEU A 301 -8.73 26.79 2.33
N ILE A 302 -7.58 26.27 2.80
CA ILE A 302 -6.37 26.10 1.99
C ILE A 302 -6.67 25.27 0.76
N PHE A 303 -7.30 24.12 0.94
CA PHE A 303 -7.61 23.21 -0.18
C PHE A 303 -8.62 23.83 -1.17
N GLU A 304 -9.62 24.57 -0.68
CA GLU A 304 -10.54 25.32 -1.55
C GLU A 304 -9.81 26.37 -2.40
N LYS A 305 -8.88 27.11 -1.82
CA LYS A 305 -8.07 28.12 -2.55
C LYS A 305 -7.18 27.44 -3.59
N ILE A 306 -6.55 26.32 -3.26
CA ILE A 306 -5.69 25.58 -4.18
C ILE A 306 -6.53 25.00 -5.33
N GLU A 307 -7.70 24.44 -5.06
CA GLU A 307 -8.61 23.95 -6.09
C GLU A 307 -8.97 25.06 -7.08
N LYS A 308 -9.26 26.27 -6.60
CA LYS A 308 -9.53 27.43 -7.45
C LYS A 308 -8.31 27.82 -8.29
N LEU A 309 -7.13 27.89 -7.70
CA LEU A 309 -5.88 28.25 -8.38
C LEU A 309 -5.49 27.25 -9.47
N LEU A 310 -5.73 25.96 -9.22
CA LEU A 310 -5.41 24.85 -10.15
C LEU A 310 -6.59 24.52 -11.10
N ASN A 311 -7.67 25.30 -11.06
CA ASN A 311 -8.89 25.06 -11.84
C ASN A 311 -9.44 23.63 -11.67
N LEU A 312 -9.46 23.14 -10.43
CA LEU A 312 -10.02 21.86 -10.05
C LEU A 312 -11.46 21.97 -9.60
N LYS A 313 -12.22 20.89 -9.75
CA LYS A 313 -13.57 20.80 -9.18
C LYS A 313 -13.48 20.87 -7.66
N LYS A 314 -14.46 21.50 -7.01
CA LYS A 314 -14.57 21.55 -5.56
C LYS A 314 -14.55 20.14 -4.97
N PHE A 315 -13.80 19.96 -3.88
CA PHE A 315 -13.59 18.68 -3.18
C PHE A 315 -12.82 17.61 -3.98
N THR A 316 -12.05 18.00 -4.99
CA THR A 316 -11.07 17.10 -5.63
C THR A 316 -9.96 16.72 -4.65
N ILE A 317 -9.50 17.69 -3.84
CA ILE A 317 -8.50 17.44 -2.79
C ILE A 317 -9.22 16.85 -1.57
N LYS A 318 -8.87 15.62 -1.22
CA LYS A 318 -9.37 14.90 -0.05
C LYS A 318 -8.40 15.07 1.12
N CYS A 319 -8.91 14.96 2.33
CA CYS A 319 -8.15 15.13 3.56
C CYS A 319 -8.17 13.87 4.42
N GLY A 320 -7.00 13.33 4.72
CA GLY A 320 -6.80 12.38 5.81
C GLY A 320 -6.51 13.15 7.09
N ILE A 321 -7.32 12.96 8.12
CA ILE A 321 -7.12 13.59 9.42
C ILE A 321 -6.19 12.72 10.25
N MET A 322 -5.06 13.29 10.71
CA MET A 322 -4.24 12.65 11.74
C MET A 322 -4.83 13.02 13.10
N ASP A 323 -5.39 12.01 13.79
CA ASP A 323 -5.84 12.13 15.18
C ASP A 323 -4.67 11.85 16.13
N GLU A 324 -3.83 12.86 16.31
CA GLU A 324 -2.56 12.76 17.02
C GLU A 324 -2.29 13.92 17.97
N GLU A 325 -3.20 14.88 18.03
CA GLU A 325 -3.13 16.00 18.96
C GLU A 325 -4.33 15.96 19.92
N ARG A 326 -4.11 16.22 21.20
CA ARG A 326 -5.12 16.14 22.24
C ARG A 326 -6.38 16.95 21.93
N ARG A 327 -6.21 18.19 21.43
CA ARG A 327 -7.32 19.07 21.06
C ARG A 327 -8.15 18.53 19.92
N THR A 328 -7.53 17.81 18.98
CA THR A 328 -8.25 17.12 17.90
C THR A 328 -8.97 15.90 18.41
N SER A 329 -8.34 15.06 19.22
CA SER A 329 -8.96 13.83 19.74
C SER A 329 -10.24 14.11 20.52
N VAL A 330 -10.25 15.10 21.42
CA VAL A 330 -11.44 15.42 22.24
C VAL A 330 -12.54 16.13 21.44
N ASN A 331 -12.22 16.68 20.27
CA ASN A 331 -13.14 17.36 19.36
C ASN A 331 -13.27 16.68 17.99
N LEU A 332 -12.96 15.38 17.89
CA LEU A 332 -12.82 14.68 16.60
C LEU A 332 -14.07 14.81 15.72
N LYS A 333 -15.28 14.73 16.29
CA LYS A 333 -16.53 14.91 15.52
C LYS A 333 -16.60 16.27 14.85
N GLU A 334 -16.18 17.33 15.53
CA GLU A 334 -16.20 18.69 15.00
C GLU A 334 -15.09 18.88 13.95
N CYS A 335 -13.91 18.31 14.17
CA CYS A 335 -12.85 18.25 13.16
C CYS A 335 -13.35 17.58 11.87
N VAL A 336 -13.98 16.42 11.98
CA VAL A 336 -14.60 15.72 10.85
C VAL A 336 -15.70 16.55 10.19
N ARG A 337 -16.54 17.27 10.98
CA ARG A 337 -17.60 18.12 10.46
C ARG A 337 -17.05 19.23 9.57
N ASN A 338 -15.96 19.89 9.96
CA ASN A 338 -15.30 20.93 9.18
C ASN A 338 -14.72 20.40 7.86
N LEU A 339 -14.31 19.14 7.82
CA LEU A 339 -13.76 18.47 6.65
C LEU A 339 -14.71 17.46 5.97
N LYS A 340 -16.01 17.44 6.34
CA LYS A 340 -16.98 16.38 5.98
C LYS A 340 -17.03 16.00 4.49
N ASN A 341 -16.76 16.95 3.60
CA ASN A 341 -16.78 16.72 2.15
C ASN A 341 -15.43 16.23 1.61
N ARG A 342 -14.38 16.22 2.43
CA ARG A 342 -13.02 15.86 2.04
C ARG A 342 -12.49 14.63 2.75
N VAL A 343 -12.96 14.32 3.95
CA VAL A 343 -12.42 13.22 4.78
C VAL A 343 -12.49 11.90 4.04
N PHE A 344 -11.33 11.24 3.94
CA PHE A 344 -11.22 9.89 3.37
C PHE A 344 -10.64 8.87 4.35
N LEU A 345 -9.86 9.29 5.34
CA LEU A 345 -9.40 8.47 6.45
C LEU A 345 -9.20 9.32 7.73
N ILE A 346 -9.17 8.63 8.84
CA ILE A 346 -8.67 9.10 10.13
C ILE A 346 -7.56 8.14 10.53
N ASN A 347 -6.38 8.67 10.88
CA ASN A 347 -5.25 7.89 11.35
C ASN A 347 -4.89 8.34 12.77
N THR A 348 -4.72 7.39 13.69
CA THR A 348 -4.35 7.66 15.08
C THR A 348 -2.84 7.59 15.26
N GLY A 349 -2.19 8.72 15.55
CA GLY A 349 -0.75 8.85 15.78
C GLY A 349 -0.42 8.90 17.27
N PHE A 350 0.00 7.77 17.85
CA PHE A 350 0.21 7.72 19.31
C PHE A 350 1.50 8.40 19.78
N LEU A 351 2.52 8.54 18.95
CA LEU A 351 3.78 9.19 19.33
C LEU A 351 3.59 10.68 19.55
N ASP A 352 2.98 11.39 18.60
CA ASP A 352 2.65 12.81 18.75
C ASP A 352 1.65 13.04 19.87
N ARG A 353 0.63 12.17 19.98
CA ARG A 353 -0.33 12.26 21.07
C ARG A 353 0.32 12.12 22.44
N THR A 354 1.27 11.21 22.59
CA THR A 354 2.03 11.06 23.84
C THR A 354 2.82 12.32 24.16
N GLY A 355 3.48 12.92 23.14
CA GLY A 355 4.23 14.18 23.30
C GLY A 355 3.31 15.35 23.69
N ASP A 356 2.15 15.48 23.06
CA ASP A 356 1.19 16.58 23.31
C ASP A 356 0.60 16.56 24.73
N GLU A 357 0.48 15.38 25.35
CA GLU A 357 -0.11 15.24 26.70
C GLU A 357 0.87 14.71 27.77
N ILE A 358 2.18 14.69 27.49
CA ILE A 358 3.16 14.04 28.36
C ILE A 358 3.13 14.57 29.81
N HIS A 359 2.98 15.89 30.00
CA HIS A 359 2.92 16.50 31.33
C HIS A 359 1.66 16.05 32.09
N THR A 360 0.52 16.00 31.40
CA THR A 360 -0.73 15.50 32.00
C THR A 360 -0.61 14.02 32.38
N SER A 361 0.03 13.21 31.51
CA SER A 361 0.26 11.79 31.78
C SER A 361 1.21 11.58 32.95
N MET A 362 2.23 12.41 33.11
CA MET A 362 3.15 12.36 34.26
C MET A 362 2.43 12.63 35.58
N GLU A 363 1.50 13.58 35.61
CA GLU A 363 0.66 13.86 36.79
C GLU A 363 -0.26 12.66 37.13
N ALA A 364 -0.70 11.91 36.15
CA ALA A 364 -1.53 10.72 36.34
C ALA A 364 -0.76 9.50 36.87
N GLY A 365 0.59 9.52 36.86
CA GLY A 365 1.45 8.44 37.30
C GLY A 365 1.81 7.42 36.20
N PRO A 366 2.38 6.27 36.57
CA PRO A 366 2.86 5.27 35.61
C PRO A 366 1.73 4.69 34.76
N MET A 367 2.03 4.45 33.49
CA MET A 367 1.11 3.79 32.58
C MET A 367 0.88 2.32 32.95
N ILE A 368 -0.37 1.88 32.87
CA ILE A 368 -0.75 0.48 33.02
C ILE A 368 -0.32 -0.29 31.77
N LYS A 369 0.18 -1.51 31.98
CA LYS A 369 0.51 -2.43 30.86
C LYS A 369 -0.76 -2.76 30.07
N LYS A 370 -0.58 -3.01 28.77
CA LYS A 370 -1.69 -3.28 27.84
C LYS A 370 -2.18 -4.73 27.84
N ASP A 371 -1.75 -5.55 28.75
CA ASP A 371 -2.08 -6.99 28.80
C ASP A 371 -3.50 -7.24 29.30
#